data_b9cac13e841752a9744c1bba3227e190
#
_entry.id   b9cac13e841752a9744c1bba3227e190
#
_cell.length_a   1.000
_cell.length_b   1.000
_cell.length_c   1.000
_cell.angle_alpha   90.00
_cell.angle_beta   90.00
_cell.angle_gamma   90.00
#
_symmetry.space_group_name_H-M   'P 1'
#
loop_
_entity.id
_entity.type
_entity.pdbx_description
1 polymer ?
#
loop_
_entity_poly.entity_id
_entity_poly.type
_entity_poly.pdbx_seq_one_letter_code
_entity_poly.pdbx_strand_id
1 'polypeptide(L)'
;MKLHGCLCAAMLNDCCMKKGIFRKLIVFIICLLCISGCGADDNTTAVLLDNPNLSESIYSLGDNMGDYKLTDVNGNTYTFSELLATKKAIVLNFWFINCGPCQMEFPYLQAAADKYSNDIAVLAINPTDDRENQIKNYAINNDLSLPFIKGEQEWISAFSLQGFPTTIVIDRYGKIAFSHVGAVTEEGIFEDMFKHFVSDDYKHSIVKNINEF
;
A
#
# COMPACT_ATOMS: atom_id res chain seq x y z
N MET A 1 -22.42 23.41 8.30
CA MET A 1 -22.84 24.84 8.30
C MET A 1 -21.68 25.70 8.76
N LYS A 2 -21.25 26.63 7.91
CA LYS A 2 -20.23 27.72 7.98
C LYS A 2 -18.78 27.27 7.64
N LEU A 3 -18.40 27.38 6.39
CA LEU A 3 -17.71 28.39 5.59
C LEU A 3 -16.78 29.34 6.40
N HIS A 4 -15.49 29.09 6.33
CA HIS A 4 -14.50 30.16 6.43
C HIS A 4 -13.68 30.17 5.14
N GLY A 5 -14.26 30.78 4.13
CA GLY A 5 -13.62 31.10 2.88
C GLY A 5 -12.63 32.27 3.05
N CYS A 6 -11.58 32.17 2.34
CA CYS A 6 -10.50 33.12 2.14
C CYS A 6 -10.99 34.55 1.91
N LEU A 7 -10.78 35.43 2.88
CA LEU A 7 -11.09 36.87 2.81
C LEU A 7 -9.82 37.67 2.49
N CYS A 8 -9.13 37.32 1.43
CA CYS A 8 -7.94 38.06 0.96
C CYS A 8 -8.05 38.70 -0.42
N ALA A 9 -9.21 38.60 -1.06
CA ALA A 9 -9.39 39.10 -2.45
C ALA A 9 -10.22 40.39 -2.56
N ALA A 10 -10.70 41.00 -1.47
CA ALA A 10 -11.65 42.12 -1.53
C ALA A 10 -11.12 43.48 -1.05
N MET A 11 -9.82 43.64 -0.76
CA MET A 11 -9.27 44.93 -0.28
C MET A 11 -8.19 45.55 -1.18
N LEU A 12 -8.13 45.21 -2.44
CA LEU A 12 -7.09 45.77 -3.33
C LEU A 12 -7.62 46.65 -4.48
N ASN A 13 -8.86 47.12 -4.41
CA ASN A 13 -9.41 47.95 -5.53
C ASN A 13 -9.63 49.43 -5.25
N ASP A 14 -9.25 49.96 -4.10
CA ASP A 14 -9.36 51.43 -3.85
C ASP A 14 -8.11 52.01 -3.26
N CYS A 15 -7.03 52.10 -4.03
CA CYS A 15 -6.00 53.08 -3.84
C CYS A 15 -5.04 53.21 -5.04
N CYS A 16 -5.63 53.55 -6.19
CA CYS A 16 -4.82 54.00 -7.30
C CYS A 16 -4.93 55.54 -7.34
N MET A 17 -3.92 56.24 -6.89
CA MET A 17 -3.28 57.35 -7.59
C MET A 17 -2.24 58.06 -6.70
N LYS A 18 -1.09 58.21 -7.31
CA LYS A 18 0.02 59.20 -7.08
C LYS A 18 1.16 58.79 -6.14
N LYS A 19 2.30 58.69 -6.81
CA LYS A 19 3.67 58.95 -6.43
C LYS A 19 4.53 57.78 -5.93
N GLY A 20 5.53 57.47 -6.77
CA GLY A 20 6.89 57.20 -6.30
C GLY A 20 7.37 55.75 -6.41
N ILE A 21 8.45 55.65 -7.13
CA ILE A 21 9.28 54.45 -7.36
C ILE A 21 9.60 53.65 -6.06
N PHE A 22 9.57 54.32 -4.92
CA PHE A 22 9.83 53.72 -3.59
C PHE A 22 8.74 52.70 -3.14
N ARG A 23 7.52 52.82 -3.64
CA ARG A 23 6.41 51.91 -3.27
C ARG A 23 6.44 50.56 -3.99
N LYS A 24 7.08 50.51 -5.15
CA LYS A 24 7.25 49.23 -5.90
C LYS A 24 8.30 48.35 -5.24
N LEU A 25 9.31 48.93 -4.57
CA LEU A 25 10.35 48.16 -3.88
C LEU A 25 9.82 47.50 -2.60
N ILE A 26 8.93 48.17 -1.87
CA ILE A 26 8.35 47.65 -0.61
C ILE A 26 7.36 46.53 -0.88
N VAL A 27 6.55 46.61 -1.95
CA VAL A 27 5.62 45.54 -2.33
C VAL A 27 6.39 44.29 -2.81
N PHE A 28 7.55 44.48 -3.47
CA PHE A 28 8.40 43.37 -3.90
C PHE A 28 9.06 42.65 -2.73
N ILE A 29 9.46 43.39 -1.68
CA ILE A 29 10.08 42.86 -0.47
C ILE A 29 9.04 42.12 0.39
N ILE A 30 7.82 42.64 0.48
CA ILE A 30 6.71 41.94 1.21
C ILE A 30 6.26 40.68 0.49
N CYS A 31 6.28 40.66 -0.83
CA CYS A 31 5.96 39.43 -1.60
C CYS A 31 7.06 38.36 -1.45
N LEU A 32 8.34 38.74 -1.28
CA LEU A 32 9.44 37.79 -1.06
C LEU A 32 9.44 37.22 0.38
N LEU A 33 8.80 37.86 1.35
CA LEU A 33 8.70 37.39 2.74
C LEU A 33 7.48 36.50 2.99
N CYS A 34 6.52 36.39 2.03
CA CYS A 34 5.38 35.50 2.15
C CYS A 34 5.63 34.08 1.61
N ILE A 35 6.83 33.79 1.09
CA ILE A 35 7.18 32.45 0.54
C ILE A 35 7.87 31.56 1.60
N SER A 36 8.08 32.07 2.82
CA SER A 36 8.70 31.28 3.90
C SER A 36 7.70 31.07 5.03
N GLY A 37 6.90 30.02 4.92
CA GLY A 37 6.03 29.65 6.02
C GLY A 37 4.83 28.81 5.66
N CYS A 38 4.98 27.77 4.84
CA CYS A 38 4.12 26.60 4.94
C CYS A 38 4.98 25.49 5.53
N GLY A 39 4.95 25.38 6.85
CA GLY A 39 5.44 24.21 7.56
C GLY A 39 4.55 23.05 7.16
N ALA A 40 5.12 22.06 6.49
CA ALA A 40 4.49 20.77 6.33
C ALA A 40 4.55 20.07 7.68
N ASP A 41 3.41 19.87 8.30
CA ASP A 41 3.27 18.95 9.41
C ASP A 41 3.51 17.53 8.87
N ASP A 42 4.71 17.00 9.16
CA ASP A 42 5.08 15.61 8.94
C ASP A 42 4.32 14.71 9.92
N ASN A 43 3.06 14.48 9.61
CA ASN A 43 2.30 13.37 10.19
C ASN A 43 1.74 12.57 9.01
N THR A 44 2.62 11.82 8.36
CA THR A 44 2.29 11.18 7.09
C THR A 44 2.10 9.69 7.28
N THR A 45 0.90 9.34 7.51
CA THR A 45 0.22 8.15 6.99
C THR A 45 0.67 7.86 5.56
N ALA A 46 1.02 6.62 5.28
CA ALA A 46 1.33 6.02 3.97
C ALA A 46 1.42 7.00 2.78
N VAL A 47 2.62 7.47 2.48
CA VAL A 47 2.85 8.24 1.25
C VAL A 47 2.84 7.29 0.08
N LEU A 48 1.77 7.36 -0.70
CA LEU A 48 1.71 6.81 -2.06
C LEU A 48 2.70 7.62 -2.92
N LEU A 49 3.84 7.04 -3.22
CA LEU A 49 4.76 7.60 -4.20
C LEU A 49 4.16 7.38 -5.59
N ASP A 50 3.62 8.44 -6.19
CA ASP A 50 3.16 8.53 -7.58
C ASP A 50 1.95 7.68 -8.03
N ASN A 51 0.96 7.42 -7.18
CA ASN A 51 -0.36 7.03 -7.70
C ASN A 51 -1.47 7.90 -7.08
N PRO A 52 -1.99 8.91 -7.80
CA PRO A 52 -2.87 9.92 -7.24
C PRO A 52 -4.28 9.45 -6.86
N ASN A 53 -4.69 8.22 -7.20
CA ASN A 53 -6.04 7.75 -6.87
C ASN A 53 -6.13 6.22 -6.78
N LEU A 54 -5.92 5.67 -5.58
CA LEU A 54 -6.30 4.28 -5.29
C LEU A 54 -7.81 4.05 -5.54
N SER A 55 -8.63 5.08 -5.39
CA SER A 55 -10.09 5.03 -5.56
C SER A 55 -10.55 4.86 -7.02
N GLU A 56 -9.66 5.07 -8.01
CA GLU A 56 -10.00 4.97 -9.44
C GLU A 56 -9.27 3.83 -10.16
N SER A 57 -8.26 3.20 -9.53
CA SER A 57 -7.48 2.14 -10.17
C SER A 57 -8.07 0.78 -9.81
N ILE A 58 -8.67 0.12 -10.79
CA ILE A 58 -9.03 -1.31 -10.69
C ILE A 58 -7.84 -2.10 -11.22
N TYR A 59 -7.11 -2.76 -10.33
CA TYR A 59 -6.01 -3.63 -10.71
C TYR A 59 -6.52 -4.96 -11.26
N SER A 60 -5.90 -5.38 -12.34
CA SER A 60 -6.17 -6.65 -13.02
C SER A 60 -4.89 -7.47 -13.20
N LEU A 61 -5.06 -8.76 -13.49
CA LEU A 61 -3.92 -9.62 -13.83
C LEU A 61 -3.15 -9.05 -15.03
N GLY A 62 -1.84 -8.96 -14.89
CA GLY A 62 -0.93 -8.39 -15.88
C GLY A 62 -0.59 -6.92 -15.68
N ASP A 63 -1.33 -6.19 -14.84
CA ASP A 63 -1.06 -4.79 -14.56
C ASP A 63 0.21 -4.61 -13.73
N ASN A 64 0.90 -3.49 -13.96
CA ASN A 64 1.96 -3.06 -13.07
C ASN A 64 1.35 -2.53 -11.76
N MET A 65 1.88 -3.02 -10.64
CA MET A 65 1.38 -2.64 -9.32
C MET A 65 1.74 -1.20 -8.93
N GLY A 66 2.78 -0.61 -9.53
CA GLY A 66 3.33 0.66 -9.06
C GLY A 66 4.19 0.49 -7.80
N ASP A 67 4.67 1.61 -7.28
CA ASP A 67 5.52 1.59 -6.08
C ASP A 67 4.73 2.04 -4.85
N TYR A 68 4.52 1.13 -3.91
CA TYR A 68 3.82 1.36 -2.65
C TYR A 68 4.78 1.26 -1.49
N LYS A 69 4.63 2.17 -0.53
CA LYS A 69 5.30 2.11 0.76
C LYS A 69 4.28 1.78 1.84
N LEU A 70 4.48 0.67 2.52
CA LEU A 70 3.60 0.16 3.56
C LEU A 70 4.35 0.10 4.88
N THR A 71 3.63 0.26 5.99
CA THR A 71 4.20 0.13 7.34
C THR A 71 3.43 -0.96 8.08
N ASP A 72 4.17 -1.91 8.68
CA ASP A 72 3.56 -2.95 9.50
C ASP A 72 3.21 -2.44 10.90
N VAL A 73 2.45 -3.23 11.64
CA VAL A 73 2.02 -2.94 13.02
C VAL A 73 3.18 -2.88 14.04
N ASN A 74 4.41 -3.17 13.62
CA ASN A 74 5.63 -3.05 14.43
C ASN A 74 6.45 -1.82 14.04
N GLY A 75 6.02 -1.06 13.02
CA GLY A 75 6.68 0.15 12.54
C GLY A 75 7.76 -0.09 11.47
N ASN A 76 7.91 -1.32 10.95
CA ASN A 76 8.80 -1.59 9.83
C ASN A 76 8.16 -1.13 8.53
N THR A 77 8.96 -0.55 7.63
CA THR A 77 8.48 -0.07 6.33
C THR A 77 8.94 -0.98 5.19
N TYR A 78 8.06 -1.14 4.20
CA TYR A 78 8.24 -1.99 3.03
C TYR A 78 7.88 -1.19 1.79
N THR A 79 8.84 -0.96 0.89
CA THR A 79 8.62 -0.32 -0.39
C THR A 79 8.69 -1.38 -1.48
N PHE A 80 7.73 -1.43 -2.39
CA PHE A 80 7.66 -2.52 -3.39
C PHE A 80 8.88 -2.57 -4.30
N SER A 81 9.38 -1.42 -4.73
CA SER A 81 10.62 -1.35 -5.52
C SER A 81 11.84 -1.87 -4.74
N GLU A 82 11.96 -1.54 -3.45
CA GLU A 82 13.05 -2.05 -2.59
C GLU A 82 12.90 -3.56 -2.35
N LEU A 83 11.68 -4.05 -2.13
CA LEU A 83 11.43 -5.48 -2.00
C LEU A 83 11.81 -6.22 -3.29
N LEU A 84 11.35 -5.75 -4.46
CA LEU A 84 11.66 -6.39 -5.75
C LEU A 84 13.13 -6.25 -6.18
N ALA A 85 13.89 -5.31 -5.59
CA ALA A 85 15.33 -5.25 -5.79
C ALA A 85 16.09 -6.44 -5.17
N THR A 86 15.48 -7.11 -4.17
CA THR A 86 16.10 -8.21 -3.42
C THR A 86 15.28 -9.50 -3.42
N LYS A 87 14.00 -9.44 -3.76
CA LYS A 87 13.06 -10.56 -3.80
C LYS A 87 12.61 -10.84 -5.22
N LYS A 88 12.22 -12.08 -5.45
CA LYS A 88 11.71 -12.54 -6.75
C LYS A 88 10.19 -12.34 -6.90
N ALA A 89 9.48 -12.17 -5.79
CA ALA A 89 8.06 -11.83 -5.79
C ALA A 89 7.62 -11.19 -4.47
N ILE A 90 6.47 -10.51 -4.51
CA ILE A 90 5.74 -10.02 -3.35
C ILE A 90 4.37 -10.72 -3.33
N VAL A 91 4.00 -11.24 -2.18
CA VAL A 91 2.68 -11.83 -1.94
C VAL A 91 1.90 -10.91 -1.02
N LEU A 92 0.75 -10.43 -1.49
CA LEU A 92 -0.22 -9.69 -0.71
C LEU A 92 -1.32 -10.66 -0.30
N ASN A 93 -1.47 -10.89 0.99
CA ASN A 93 -2.55 -11.68 1.54
C ASN A 93 -3.55 -10.77 2.26
N PHE A 94 -4.74 -10.64 1.71
CA PHE A 94 -5.81 -9.81 2.26
C PHE A 94 -6.66 -10.61 3.24
N TRP A 95 -6.87 -10.08 4.43
CA TRP A 95 -7.51 -10.77 5.54
C TRP A 95 -8.21 -9.81 6.51
N PHE A 96 -8.93 -10.35 7.51
CA PHE A 96 -9.42 -9.59 8.67
C PHE A 96 -9.52 -10.50 9.92
N ILE A 97 -9.60 -9.91 11.11
CA ILE A 97 -9.45 -10.64 12.39
C ILE A 97 -10.49 -11.76 12.55
N ASN A 98 -11.76 -11.49 12.25
CA ASN A 98 -12.84 -12.47 12.43
C ASN A 98 -13.08 -13.36 11.19
N CYS A 99 -12.11 -13.44 10.28
CA CYS A 99 -12.17 -14.29 9.09
C CYS A 99 -11.72 -15.71 9.43
N GLY A 100 -12.65 -16.61 9.68
CA GLY A 100 -12.34 -18.02 9.99
C GLY A 100 -11.47 -18.71 8.92
N PRO A 101 -11.79 -18.62 7.62
CA PRO A 101 -10.94 -19.16 6.56
C PRO A 101 -9.52 -18.57 6.55
N CYS A 102 -9.35 -17.26 6.83
CA CYS A 102 -8.03 -16.64 6.90
C CYS A 102 -7.20 -17.23 8.06
N GLN A 103 -7.84 -17.47 9.20
CA GLN A 103 -7.17 -18.07 10.36
C GLN A 103 -6.70 -19.50 10.07
N MET A 104 -7.46 -20.27 9.29
CA MET A 104 -7.08 -21.62 8.89
C MET A 104 -5.90 -21.64 7.90
N GLU A 105 -5.76 -20.60 7.08
CA GLU A 105 -4.71 -20.46 6.07
C GLU A 105 -3.35 -20.07 6.66
N PHE A 106 -3.33 -19.22 7.69
CA PHE A 106 -2.10 -18.63 8.21
C PHE A 106 -0.97 -19.60 8.55
N PRO A 107 -1.22 -20.78 9.17
CA PRO A 107 -0.14 -21.72 9.44
C PRO A 107 0.61 -22.18 8.18
N TYR A 108 -0.11 -22.39 7.08
CA TYR A 108 0.47 -22.82 5.81
C TYR A 108 1.21 -21.67 5.11
N LEU A 109 0.62 -20.47 5.13
CA LEU A 109 1.23 -19.27 4.56
C LEU A 109 2.50 -18.89 5.33
N GLN A 110 2.47 -18.94 6.69
CA GLN A 110 3.63 -18.65 7.53
C GLN A 110 4.76 -19.65 7.25
N ALA A 111 4.49 -20.96 7.20
CA ALA A 111 5.49 -21.97 6.93
C ALA A 111 6.18 -21.76 5.56
N ALA A 112 5.40 -21.47 4.52
CA ALA A 112 5.93 -21.16 3.21
C ALA A 112 6.73 -19.85 3.20
N ALA A 113 6.24 -18.80 3.87
CA ALA A 113 6.93 -17.52 3.99
C ALA A 113 8.29 -17.67 4.67
N ASP A 114 8.38 -18.44 5.75
CA ASP A 114 9.63 -18.70 6.46
C ASP A 114 10.64 -19.43 5.56
N LYS A 115 10.18 -20.46 4.86
CA LYS A 115 11.01 -21.28 3.95
C LYS A 115 11.57 -20.48 2.78
N TYR A 116 10.77 -19.58 2.22
CA TYR A 116 11.14 -18.76 1.05
C TYR A 116 11.49 -17.32 1.40
N SER A 117 11.78 -17.03 2.66
CA SER A 117 12.03 -15.66 3.16
C SER A 117 13.15 -14.91 2.45
N ASN A 118 14.12 -15.61 1.85
CA ASN A 118 15.18 -15.00 1.06
C ASN A 118 14.70 -14.49 -0.30
N ASP A 119 13.71 -15.15 -0.90
CA ASP A 119 13.27 -14.92 -2.28
C ASP A 119 11.90 -14.25 -2.39
N ILE A 120 11.04 -14.42 -1.40
CA ILE A 120 9.65 -13.92 -1.41
C ILE A 120 9.40 -13.02 -0.21
N ALA A 121 8.74 -11.88 -0.45
CA ALA A 121 8.16 -11.06 0.59
C ALA A 121 6.68 -11.37 0.71
N VAL A 122 6.19 -11.73 1.90
CA VAL A 122 4.77 -11.93 2.18
C VAL A 122 4.28 -10.82 3.09
N LEU A 123 3.22 -10.12 2.70
CA LEU A 123 2.62 -9.02 3.45
C LEU A 123 1.14 -9.35 3.72
N ALA A 124 0.76 -9.46 5.00
CA ALA A 124 -0.60 -9.72 5.43
C ALA A 124 -1.34 -8.39 5.63
N ILE A 125 -2.22 -8.04 4.70
CA ILE A 125 -2.88 -6.72 4.63
C ILE A 125 -4.31 -6.83 5.13
N ASN A 126 -4.66 -6.03 6.14
CA ASN A 126 -6.01 -5.93 6.67
C ASN A 126 -6.66 -4.61 6.25
N PRO A 127 -7.49 -4.59 5.19
CA PRO A 127 -8.10 -3.38 4.66
C PRO A 127 -9.46 -3.07 5.31
N THR A 128 -9.79 -3.69 6.44
CA THR A 128 -11.10 -3.52 7.11
C THR A 128 -11.00 -2.52 8.28
N ASP A 129 -12.07 -2.40 9.07
CA ASP A 129 -12.13 -1.48 10.21
C ASP A 129 -11.36 -1.98 11.45
N ASP A 130 -10.71 -3.14 11.38
CA ASP A 130 -9.88 -3.65 12.47
C ASP A 130 -8.77 -2.64 12.81
N ARG A 131 -8.59 -2.36 14.10
CA ARG A 131 -7.59 -1.38 14.55
C ARG A 131 -6.20 -2.00 14.58
N GLU A 132 -5.19 -1.18 14.32
CA GLU A 132 -3.78 -1.60 14.27
C GLU A 132 -3.35 -2.39 15.53
N ASN A 133 -3.74 -1.93 16.71
CA ASN A 133 -3.41 -2.64 17.95
C ASN A 133 -4.12 -4.01 18.07
N GLN A 134 -5.31 -4.18 17.47
CA GLN A 134 -6.00 -5.47 17.42
C GLN A 134 -5.30 -6.42 16.45
N ILE A 135 -4.86 -5.92 15.29
CA ILE A 135 -4.07 -6.67 14.31
C ILE A 135 -2.75 -7.14 14.94
N LYS A 136 -2.04 -6.24 15.62
CA LYS A 136 -0.81 -6.56 16.34
C LYS A 136 -1.01 -7.64 17.40
N ASN A 137 -2.05 -7.49 18.23
CA ASN A 137 -2.37 -8.48 19.27
C ASN A 137 -2.77 -9.83 18.66
N TYR A 138 -3.48 -9.82 17.53
CA TYR A 138 -3.82 -11.04 16.80
C TYR A 138 -2.55 -11.80 16.38
N ALA A 139 -1.60 -11.12 15.74
CA ALA A 139 -0.34 -11.72 15.31
C ALA A 139 0.43 -12.33 16.47
N ILE A 140 0.57 -11.59 17.59
CA ILE A 140 1.26 -12.06 18.80
C ILE A 140 0.57 -13.29 19.41
N ASN A 141 -0.76 -13.24 19.56
CA ASN A 141 -1.52 -14.31 20.23
C ASN A 141 -1.58 -15.61 19.42
N ASN A 142 -1.26 -15.54 18.11
CA ASN A 142 -1.26 -16.71 17.22
C ASN A 142 0.17 -17.08 16.75
N ASP A 143 1.21 -16.54 17.38
CA ASP A 143 2.62 -16.81 17.07
C ASP A 143 2.96 -16.61 15.58
N LEU A 144 2.36 -15.58 14.95
CA LEU A 144 2.58 -15.24 13.54
C LEU A 144 3.63 -14.14 13.43
N SER A 145 4.61 -14.33 12.54
CA SER A 145 5.73 -13.41 12.31
C SER A 145 5.68 -12.68 10.97
N LEU A 146 4.66 -12.93 10.16
CA LEU A 146 4.44 -12.17 8.92
C LEU A 146 4.35 -10.66 9.20
N PRO A 147 4.79 -9.80 8.29
CA PRO A 147 4.46 -8.37 8.32
C PRO A 147 2.94 -8.17 8.21
N PHE A 148 2.31 -7.83 9.33
CA PHE A 148 0.89 -7.48 9.39
C PHE A 148 0.71 -6.00 9.21
N ILE A 149 -0.09 -5.61 8.21
CA ILE A 149 -0.26 -4.23 7.79
C ILE A 149 -1.73 -3.84 7.94
N LYS A 150 -1.97 -2.70 8.58
CA LYS A 150 -3.26 -2.03 8.51
C LYS A 150 -3.36 -1.35 7.14
N GLY A 151 -4.12 -1.94 6.25
CA GLY A 151 -4.40 -1.39 4.92
C GLY A 151 -5.52 -0.35 4.95
N GLU A 152 -5.63 0.41 3.88
CA GLU A 152 -6.75 1.32 3.64
C GLU A 152 -7.92 0.58 3.00
N GLN A 153 -9.15 1.02 3.27
CA GLN A 153 -10.37 0.37 2.78
C GLN A 153 -10.49 0.42 1.25
N GLU A 154 -9.87 1.42 0.63
CA GLU A 154 -9.76 1.60 -0.82
C GLU A 154 -9.12 0.40 -1.53
N TRP A 155 -8.29 -0.37 -0.84
CA TRP A 155 -7.70 -1.59 -1.39
C TRP A 155 -8.75 -2.63 -1.78
N ILE A 156 -9.89 -2.67 -1.07
CA ILE A 156 -11.01 -3.55 -1.41
C ILE A 156 -11.51 -3.25 -2.82
N SER A 157 -11.70 -1.98 -3.13
CA SER A 157 -12.16 -1.53 -4.45
C SER A 157 -11.07 -1.67 -5.50
N ALA A 158 -9.83 -1.22 -5.17
CA ALA A 158 -8.71 -1.22 -6.10
C ALA A 158 -8.37 -2.62 -6.62
N PHE A 159 -8.47 -3.63 -5.77
CA PHE A 159 -8.24 -5.03 -6.16
C PHE A 159 -9.53 -5.81 -6.45
N SER A 160 -10.68 -5.15 -6.44
CA SER A 160 -11.99 -5.81 -6.62
C SER A 160 -12.14 -7.04 -5.73
N LEU A 161 -11.74 -6.95 -4.46
CA LEU A 161 -11.74 -8.08 -3.53
C LEU A 161 -13.16 -8.60 -3.34
N GLN A 162 -13.41 -9.85 -3.76
CA GLN A 162 -14.73 -10.49 -3.68
C GLN A 162 -14.93 -11.24 -2.36
N GLY A 163 -13.88 -11.47 -1.60
CA GLY A 163 -13.90 -12.22 -0.34
C GLY A 163 -12.54 -12.27 0.34
N PHE A 164 -12.51 -12.93 1.49
CA PHE A 164 -11.29 -13.12 2.27
C PHE A 164 -11.15 -14.59 2.69
N PRO A 165 -9.92 -15.12 2.73
CA PRO A 165 -8.70 -14.45 2.29
C PRO A 165 -8.66 -14.26 0.78
N THR A 166 -7.88 -13.28 0.31
CA THR A 166 -7.49 -13.16 -1.09
C THR A 166 -5.97 -13.05 -1.14
N THR A 167 -5.36 -13.91 -1.95
CA THR A 167 -3.90 -13.92 -2.18
C THR A 167 -3.60 -13.38 -3.56
N ILE A 168 -2.75 -12.34 -3.63
CA ILE A 168 -2.27 -11.75 -4.89
C ILE A 168 -0.76 -11.87 -4.94
N VAL A 169 -0.22 -12.27 -6.09
CA VAL A 169 1.24 -12.33 -6.30
C VAL A 169 1.66 -11.29 -7.33
N ILE A 170 2.61 -10.46 -6.92
CA ILE A 170 3.34 -9.52 -7.77
C ILE A 170 4.68 -10.17 -8.09
N ASP A 171 4.97 -10.39 -9.36
CA ASP A 171 6.19 -11.04 -9.79
C ASP A 171 7.40 -10.10 -9.77
N ARG A 172 8.58 -10.63 -10.10
CA ARG A 172 9.85 -9.90 -10.15
C ARG A 172 9.87 -8.74 -11.16
N TYR A 173 8.89 -8.65 -12.04
CA TYR A 173 8.72 -7.57 -13.00
C TYR A 173 7.75 -6.49 -12.53
N GLY A 174 7.25 -6.59 -11.27
CA GLY A 174 6.29 -5.67 -10.67
C GLY A 174 4.87 -5.85 -11.18
N LYS A 175 4.56 -6.99 -11.82
CA LYS A 175 3.25 -7.26 -12.41
C LYS A 175 2.43 -8.21 -11.56
N ILE A 176 1.12 -7.97 -11.51
CA ILE A 176 0.17 -8.90 -10.88
C ILE A 176 0.08 -10.15 -11.74
N ALA A 177 0.68 -11.25 -11.27
CA ALA A 177 0.77 -12.50 -12.02
C ALA A 177 -0.27 -13.55 -11.58
N PHE A 178 -0.82 -13.40 -10.36
CA PHE A 178 -1.77 -14.35 -9.79
C PHE A 178 -2.72 -13.66 -8.82
N SER A 179 -3.97 -14.14 -8.76
CA SER A 179 -4.97 -13.76 -7.77
C SER A 179 -5.86 -14.94 -7.45
N HIS A 180 -6.05 -15.23 -6.17
CA HIS A 180 -6.90 -16.32 -5.68
C HIS A 180 -7.76 -15.83 -4.51
N VAL A 181 -9.05 -16.15 -4.56
CA VAL A 181 -10.02 -15.90 -3.48
C VAL A 181 -10.36 -17.21 -2.81
N GLY A 182 -10.17 -17.29 -1.51
CA GLY A 182 -10.44 -18.48 -0.70
C GLY A 182 -9.19 -18.97 0.03
N ALA A 183 -9.43 -19.72 1.12
CA ALA A 183 -8.34 -20.21 1.95
C ALA A 183 -7.59 -21.37 1.29
N VAL A 184 -6.27 -21.32 1.35
CA VAL A 184 -5.36 -22.41 0.96
C VAL A 184 -4.96 -23.14 2.23
N THR A 185 -5.55 -24.31 2.45
CA THR A 185 -5.37 -25.11 3.68
C THR A 185 -4.75 -26.48 3.41
N GLU A 186 -4.28 -26.73 2.19
CA GLU A 186 -3.55 -27.94 1.83
C GLU A 186 -2.05 -27.72 1.96
N GLU A 187 -1.37 -28.68 2.57
CA GLU A 187 0.08 -28.64 2.72
C GLU A 187 0.76 -28.65 1.34
N GLY A 188 1.77 -27.81 1.18
CA GLY A 188 2.56 -27.73 -0.05
C GLY A 188 2.05 -26.75 -1.12
N ILE A 189 0.79 -26.39 -1.15
CA ILE A 189 0.25 -25.51 -2.21
C ILE A 189 0.94 -24.14 -2.22
N PHE A 190 1.11 -23.48 -1.07
CA PHE A 190 1.88 -22.23 -1.00
C PHE A 190 3.34 -22.42 -1.39
N GLU A 191 3.94 -23.57 -1.01
CA GLU A 191 5.31 -23.87 -1.37
C GLU A 191 5.48 -24.05 -2.88
N ASP A 192 4.58 -24.77 -3.53
CA ASP A 192 4.61 -24.98 -4.99
C ASP A 192 4.37 -23.67 -5.73
N MET A 193 3.43 -22.84 -5.26
CA MET A 193 3.23 -21.49 -5.77
C MET A 193 4.50 -20.66 -5.64
N PHE A 194 5.14 -20.63 -4.46
CA PHE A 194 6.36 -19.86 -4.24
C PHE A 194 7.52 -20.37 -5.10
N LYS A 195 7.68 -21.70 -5.21
CA LYS A 195 8.67 -22.34 -6.07
C LYS A 195 8.51 -21.93 -7.53
N HIS A 196 7.27 -21.81 -8.02
CA HIS A 196 7.02 -21.32 -9.38
C HIS A 196 7.59 -19.91 -9.59
N PHE A 197 7.31 -18.95 -8.68
CA PHE A 197 7.74 -17.56 -8.83
C PHE A 197 9.23 -17.34 -8.55
N VAL A 198 9.90 -18.21 -7.79
CA VAL A 198 11.35 -18.10 -7.52
C VAL A 198 12.21 -18.79 -8.55
N SER A 199 11.65 -19.57 -9.46
CA SER A 199 12.39 -20.27 -10.52
C SER A 199 13.25 -19.29 -11.32
N ASP A 200 14.50 -19.70 -11.64
CA ASP A 200 15.38 -18.88 -12.47
C ASP A 200 14.90 -18.79 -13.92
N ASP A 201 14.15 -19.80 -14.38
CA ASP A 201 13.52 -19.83 -15.70
C ASP A 201 12.17 -19.08 -15.75
N TYR A 202 11.72 -18.50 -14.62
CA TYR A 202 10.46 -17.78 -14.56
C TYR A 202 10.42 -16.63 -15.56
N LYS A 203 9.37 -16.64 -16.37
CA LYS A 203 8.97 -15.51 -17.24
C LYS A 203 7.60 -15.07 -16.82
N HIS A 204 7.34 -13.75 -16.92
CA HIS A 204 6.01 -13.24 -16.59
C HIS A 204 4.93 -14.05 -17.32
N SER A 205 4.05 -14.66 -16.55
CA SER A 205 2.88 -15.38 -17.00
C SER A 205 1.74 -15.18 -16.01
N ILE A 206 0.52 -15.14 -16.52
CA ILE A 206 -0.68 -15.07 -15.70
C ILE A 206 -1.07 -16.50 -15.36
N VAL A 207 -1.07 -16.82 -14.06
CA VAL A 207 -1.61 -18.08 -13.54
C VAL A 207 -3.04 -17.81 -13.10
N LYS A 208 -4.00 -18.59 -13.62
CA LYS A 208 -5.44 -18.34 -13.40
C LYS A 208 -6.03 -19.18 -12.28
N ASN A 209 -5.37 -20.27 -11.92
CA ASN A 209 -5.91 -21.22 -10.95
C ASN A 209 -4.79 -21.69 -10.02
N ILE A 210 -5.10 -21.79 -8.71
CA ILE A 210 -4.17 -22.28 -7.68
C ILE A 210 -3.71 -23.72 -7.98
N ASN A 211 -4.51 -24.52 -8.67
CA ASN A 211 -4.17 -25.90 -9.04
C ASN A 211 -3.22 -26.01 -10.26
N GLU A 212 -2.76 -24.89 -10.81
CA GLU A 212 -1.76 -24.86 -11.88
C GLU A 212 -0.30 -24.88 -11.35
N PHE A 213 -0.15 -24.78 -10.03
CA PHE A 213 1.13 -24.88 -9.33
C PHE A 213 1.48 -26.33 -8.91
#